data_8e2ba2483e87d94b6899b130aab27b99
#
_entry.id   8e2ba2483e87d94b6899b130aab27b99
#
_cell.length_a   1.000
_cell.length_b   1.000
_cell.length_c   1.000
_cell.angle_alpha   90.00
_cell.angle_beta   90.00
_cell.angle_gamma   90.00
#
_symmetry.space_group_name_H-M   'P 1'
#
loop_
_entity.id
_entity.type
_entity.pdbx_description
1 polymer ?
#
loop_
_entity_poly.entity_id
_entity_poly.type
_entity_poly.pdbx_seq_one_letter_code
_entity_poly.pdbx_strand_id
1 'polypeptide(L)'
;MSNRLFQSVVHQMRDTIDCVIGVIDENATIIACSELSQVGTTNEFVSLDLGDSHDIFVRDGYTYKPFGAHMKPDYAVFVEGTDEVAAKYASILAITLSSIKQYYDEKYDRNNFIKNVVLDNVLPGDVHVKARELHFSADISRVVLLISCLLYTSPSPRDGATSRMPSSA
;
A
#
# COMPACT_ATOMS: atom_id res chain seq x y z
N MET A 1 1.97 -3.69 -1.68
CA MET A 1 1.59 -2.35 -2.18
C MET A 1 1.30 -1.35 -1.06
N SER A 2 0.80 -1.78 0.08
CA SER A 2 0.46 -0.92 1.23
C SER A 2 1.62 -0.11 1.80
N ASN A 3 2.85 -0.66 1.79
CA ASN A 3 4.02 -0.02 2.41
C ASN A 3 4.36 1.36 1.82
N ARG A 4 4.30 1.50 0.48
CA ARG A 4 4.56 2.80 -0.17
C ARG A 4 3.50 3.84 0.17
N LEU A 5 2.27 3.39 0.32
CA LEU A 5 1.15 4.23 0.68
C LEU A 5 1.31 4.77 2.09
N PHE A 6 1.55 3.88 3.05
CA PHE A 6 1.75 4.25 4.45
C PHE A 6 2.97 5.17 4.61
N GLN A 7 4.08 4.86 3.92
CA GLN A 7 5.27 5.71 3.94
C GLN A 7 5.00 7.13 3.40
N SER A 8 4.18 7.25 2.34
CA SER A 8 3.81 8.56 1.80
C SER A 8 3.02 9.39 2.80
N VAL A 9 2.05 8.77 3.50
CA VAL A 9 1.24 9.46 4.51
C VAL A 9 2.08 9.85 5.73
N VAL A 10 2.88 8.93 6.25
CA VAL A 10 3.78 9.17 7.38
C VAL A 10 4.75 10.31 7.05
N HIS A 11 5.29 10.33 5.84
CA HIS A 11 6.19 11.39 5.40
C HIS A 11 5.50 12.78 5.35
N GLN A 12 4.25 12.84 4.88
CA GLN A 12 3.49 14.09 4.86
C GLN A 12 3.12 14.59 6.27
N MET A 13 2.88 13.67 7.20
CA MET A 13 2.54 14.02 8.59
C MET A 13 3.74 14.37 9.45
N ARG A 14 4.95 13.98 9.04
CA ARG A 14 6.20 14.29 9.74
C ARG A 14 6.39 15.79 10.02
N ASP A 15 5.99 16.63 9.07
CA ASP A 15 6.17 18.08 9.20
C ASP A 15 5.15 18.74 10.16
N THR A 16 4.12 17.97 10.56
CA THR A 16 3.07 18.46 11.46
C THR A 16 3.19 17.86 12.86
N ILE A 17 3.81 16.70 12.98
CA ILE A 17 3.95 15.95 14.23
C ILE A 17 5.43 15.93 14.60
N ASP A 18 5.80 16.60 15.70
CA ASP A 18 7.18 16.80 16.14
C ASP A 18 7.83 15.57 16.81
N CYS A 19 7.19 14.40 16.74
CA CYS A 19 7.70 13.15 17.30
C CYS A 19 7.82 12.06 16.24
N VAL A 20 8.55 10.98 16.56
CA VAL A 20 8.69 9.83 15.65
C VAL A 20 7.35 9.12 15.53
N ILE A 21 6.91 8.94 14.30
CA ILE A 21 5.68 8.22 13.96
C ILE A 21 5.97 7.14 12.93
N GLY A 22 5.20 6.05 12.98
CA GLY A 22 5.34 5.01 11.98
C GLY A 22 4.24 3.97 12.03
N VAL A 23 4.40 2.94 11.19
CA VAL A 23 3.47 1.83 11.04
C VAL A 23 4.25 0.54 11.07
N ILE A 24 3.74 -0.43 11.82
CA ILE A 24 4.24 -1.81 11.88
C ILE A 24 3.21 -2.77 11.29
N ASP A 25 3.69 -3.90 10.77
CA ASP A 25 2.86 -5.00 10.30
C ASP A 25 2.54 -6.02 11.43
N GLU A 26 1.85 -7.09 11.09
CA GLU A 26 1.50 -8.20 12.01
C GLU A 26 2.71 -8.90 12.65
N ASN A 27 3.88 -8.78 12.03
CA ASN A 27 5.14 -9.34 12.53
C ASN A 27 5.94 -8.32 13.36
N ALA A 28 5.33 -7.17 13.69
CA ALA A 28 5.96 -6.02 14.32
C ALA A 28 7.18 -5.48 13.56
N THR A 29 7.22 -5.66 12.24
CA THR A 29 8.22 -5.05 11.37
C THR A 29 7.78 -3.65 11.00
N ILE A 30 8.66 -2.67 11.12
CA ILE A 30 8.40 -1.29 10.75
C ILE A 30 8.35 -1.18 9.22
N ILE A 31 7.16 -0.96 8.67
CA ILE A 31 6.92 -0.85 7.23
C ILE A 31 6.87 0.60 6.73
N ALA A 32 6.65 1.55 7.62
CA ALA A 32 6.72 2.98 7.35
C ALA A 32 7.14 3.73 8.61
N CYS A 33 7.99 4.73 8.48
CA CYS A 33 8.46 5.55 9.60
C CYS A 33 8.86 6.95 9.12
N SER A 34 8.68 7.96 10.00
CA SER A 34 9.21 9.30 9.79
C SER A 34 10.74 9.31 9.75
N GLU A 35 11.39 8.38 10.46
CA GLU A 35 12.82 8.09 10.38
C GLU A 35 13.06 6.88 9.48
N LEU A 36 13.54 7.12 8.26
CA LEU A 36 13.76 6.07 7.27
C LEU A 36 14.76 4.97 7.70
N SER A 37 15.66 5.29 8.62
CA SER A 37 16.64 4.34 9.17
C SER A 37 16.00 3.20 9.96
N GLN A 38 14.80 3.40 10.48
CA GLN A 38 14.08 2.39 11.27
C GLN A 38 13.24 1.45 10.41
N VAL A 39 12.99 1.80 9.15
CA VAL A 39 12.17 0.96 8.25
C VAL A 39 12.86 -0.38 8.00
N GLY A 40 12.11 -1.47 8.21
CA GLY A 40 12.60 -2.85 8.08
C GLY A 40 13.13 -3.45 9.40
N THR A 41 13.23 -2.69 10.48
CA THR A 41 13.56 -3.24 11.79
C THR A 41 12.33 -3.90 12.42
N THR A 42 12.53 -4.94 13.21
CA THR A 42 11.46 -5.70 13.88
C THR A 42 11.58 -5.56 15.37
N ASN A 43 10.46 -5.37 16.06
CA ASN A 43 10.38 -5.36 17.51
C ASN A 43 9.55 -6.57 17.98
N GLU A 44 10.23 -7.66 18.34
CA GLU A 44 9.59 -8.93 18.71
C GLU A 44 8.66 -8.81 19.93
N PHE A 45 8.93 -7.88 20.84
CA PHE A 45 8.09 -7.70 22.03
C PHE A 45 6.72 -7.10 21.73
N VAL A 46 6.60 -6.33 20.64
CA VAL A 46 5.35 -5.69 20.23
C VAL A 46 4.44 -6.69 19.51
N SER A 47 5.00 -7.73 18.87
CA SER A 47 4.20 -8.72 18.14
C SER A 47 3.24 -9.51 19.04
N LEU A 48 3.62 -9.70 20.30
CA LEU A 48 2.80 -10.41 21.30
C LEU A 48 1.58 -9.59 21.72
N ASP A 49 1.72 -8.27 21.80
CA ASP A 49 0.67 -7.37 22.25
C ASP A 49 -0.34 -7.03 21.11
N LEU A 50 0.07 -7.15 19.86
CA LEU A 50 -0.80 -6.93 18.69
C LEU A 50 -1.90 -7.99 18.53
N GLY A 51 -1.69 -9.20 19.09
CA GLY A 51 -2.60 -10.33 18.88
C GLY A 51 -3.94 -10.22 19.62
N ASP A 52 -4.00 -9.51 20.74
CA ASP A 52 -5.09 -9.62 21.70
C ASP A 52 -5.93 -8.34 21.92
N SER A 53 -5.47 -7.17 21.44
CA SER A 53 -6.23 -5.94 21.71
C SER A 53 -6.33 -5.00 20.50
N HIS A 54 -7.52 -4.45 20.32
CA HIS A 54 -7.77 -3.30 19.45
C HIS A 54 -7.55 -1.96 20.17
N ASP A 55 -7.18 -2.01 21.42
CA ASP A 55 -7.01 -0.83 22.27
C ASP A 55 -5.62 -0.23 22.14
N ILE A 56 -5.49 1.01 22.59
CA ILE A 56 -4.21 1.69 22.67
C ILE A 56 -3.38 1.03 23.79
N PHE A 57 -2.14 0.73 23.49
CA PHE A 57 -1.19 0.27 24.48
C PHE A 57 0.13 1.04 24.38
N VAL A 58 0.89 1.05 25.46
CA VAL A 58 2.17 1.76 25.56
C VAL A 58 3.28 0.74 25.79
N ARG A 59 4.39 0.85 25.01
CA ARG A 59 5.56 0.03 25.17
C ARG A 59 6.82 0.73 24.72
N ASP A 60 7.90 0.59 25.48
CA ASP A 60 9.24 1.10 25.16
C ASP A 60 9.27 2.61 24.79
N GLY A 61 8.41 3.40 25.46
CA GLY A 61 8.34 4.84 25.21
C GLY A 61 7.49 5.25 24.01
N TYR A 62 6.81 4.27 23.37
CA TYR A 62 5.90 4.51 22.24
C TYR A 62 4.47 4.11 22.58
N THR A 63 3.54 4.84 22.02
CA THR A 63 2.11 4.55 22.07
C THR A 63 1.70 3.89 20.76
N TYR A 64 1.07 2.72 20.86
CA TYR A 64 0.61 1.92 19.74
C TYR A 64 -0.91 1.94 19.64
N LYS A 65 -1.42 2.01 18.41
CA LYS A 65 -2.85 1.83 18.09
C LYS A 65 -3.01 0.87 16.94
N PRO A 66 -3.52 -0.35 17.20
CA PRO A 66 -3.82 -1.32 16.14
C PRO A 66 -4.94 -0.84 15.21
N PHE A 67 -4.86 -1.22 13.93
CA PHE A 67 -5.89 -0.97 12.93
C PHE A 67 -5.87 -2.05 11.84
N GLY A 68 -6.94 -2.13 11.04
CA GLY A 68 -7.08 -3.10 9.95
C GLY A 68 -8.36 -3.91 10.04
N ALA A 69 -8.28 -5.23 9.83
CA ALA A 69 -9.44 -6.11 9.82
C ALA A 69 -10.13 -6.23 11.18
N HIS A 70 -11.46 -6.44 11.17
CA HIS A 70 -12.28 -6.44 12.41
C HIS A 70 -11.93 -7.54 13.41
N MET A 71 -11.42 -8.68 12.97
CA MET A 71 -11.15 -9.82 13.87
C MET A 71 -9.71 -9.85 14.39
N LYS A 72 -8.76 -9.44 13.57
CA LYS A 72 -7.35 -9.37 13.94
C LYS A 72 -6.74 -8.15 13.24
N PRO A 73 -6.09 -7.24 13.96
CA PRO A 73 -5.45 -6.10 13.33
C PRO A 73 -4.26 -6.56 12.48
N ASP A 74 -4.21 -6.07 11.23
CA ASP A 74 -3.11 -6.36 10.30
C ASP A 74 -1.90 -5.45 10.53
N TYR A 75 -2.16 -4.29 11.13
CA TYR A 75 -1.18 -3.21 11.31
C TYR A 75 -1.37 -2.51 12.64
N ALA A 76 -0.33 -1.81 13.10
CA ALA A 76 -0.46 -0.81 14.16
C ALA A 76 0.34 0.44 13.81
N VAL A 77 -0.24 1.58 14.19
CA VAL A 77 0.49 2.85 14.23
C VAL A 77 1.28 2.90 15.53
N PHE A 78 2.46 3.46 15.49
CA PHE A 78 3.19 3.86 16.68
C PHE A 78 3.56 5.35 16.64
N VAL A 79 3.55 5.95 17.81
CA VAL A 79 3.90 7.35 18.04
C VAL A 79 4.82 7.42 19.25
N GLU A 80 5.94 8.13 19.11
CA GLU A 80 6.87 8.36 20.22
C GLU A 80 6.18 9.21 21.29
N GLY A 81 6.25 8.76 22.54
CA GLY A 81 5.60 9.37 23.69
C GLY A 81 4.59 8.42 24.33
N THR A 82 4.29 8.72 25.61
CA THR A 82 3.39 7.89 26.45
C THR A 82 2.27 8.73 27.06
N ASP A 83 2.14 9.95 26.58
CA ASP A 83 1.17 10.92 27.06
C ASP A 83 -0.16 10.85 26.28
N GLU A 84 -1.13 11.61 26.74
CA GLU A 84 -2.46 11.70 26.11
C GLU A 84 -2.37 12.28 24.68
N VAL A 85 -1.37 13.08 24.40
CA VAL A 85 -1.17 13.69 23.07
C VAL A 85 -0.71 12.62 22.08
N ALA A 86 0.25 11.77 22.47
CA ALA A 86 0.69 10.64 21.66
C ALA A 86 -0.48 9.67 21.37
N ALA A 87 -1.33 9.41 22.37
CA ALA A 87 -2.53 8.57 22.18
C ALA A 87 -3.55 9.16 21.20
N LYS A 88 -3.72 10.50 21.22
CA LYS A 88 -4.58 11.20 20.25
C LYS A 88 -4.01 11.14 18.85
N TYR A 89 -2.70 11.36 18.69
CA TYR A 89 -2.03 11.23 17.38
C TYR A 89 -2.11 9.81 16.84
N ALA A 90 -1.84 8.81 17.67
CA ALA A 90 -1.96 7.42 17.27
C ALA A 90 -3.37 7.07 16.80
N SER A 91 -4.40 7.58 17.47
CA SER A 91 -5.80 7.38 17.09
C SER A 91 -6.15 8.04 15.76
N ILE A 92 -5.73 9.29 15.54
CA ILE A 92 -5.99 10.03 14.30
C ILE A 92 -5.28 9.33 13.13
N LEU A 93 -4.01 8.95 13.32
CA LEU A 93 -3.22 8.23 12.32
C LEU A 93 -3.85 6.88 11.97
N ALA A 94 -4.27 6.10 12.97
CA ALA A 94 -4.91 4.80 12.75
C ALA A 94 -6.20 4.93 11.93
N ILE A 95 -7.07 5.89 12.25
CA ILE A 95 -8.31 6.15 11.50
C ILE A 95 -7.99 6.58 10.07
N THR A 96 -7.04 7.49 9.89
CA THR A 96 -6.65 8.01 8.56
C THR A 96 -6.08 6.90 7.69
N LEU A 97 -5.13 6.11 8.22
CA LEU A 97 -4.49 5.02 7.48
C LEU A 97 -5.45 3.87 7.18
N SER A 98 -6.37 3.57 8.10
CA SER A 98 -7.43 2.58 7.87
C SER A 98 -8.34 3.00 6.72
N SER A 99 -8.78 4.25 6.69
CA SER A 99 -9.64 4.80 5.62
C SER A 99 -8.93 4.81 4.27
N ILE A 100 -7.65 5.20 4.25
CA ILE A 100 -6.83 5.20 3.04
C ILE A 100 -6.62 3.76 2.54
N LYS A 101 -6.30 2.82 3.44
CA LYS A 101 -6.16 1.39 3.08
C LYS A 101 -7.45 0.86 2.45
N GLN A 102 -8.59 1.08 3.10
CA GLN A 102 -9.88 0.65 2.58
C GLN A 102 -10.16 1.20 1.19
N TYR A 103 -9.93 2.50 0.96
CA TYR A 103 -10.10 3.12 -0.36
C TYR A 103 -9.24 2.47 -1.44
N TYR A 104 -7.98 2.12 -1.11
CA TYR A 104 -7.08 1.46 -2.06
C TYR A 104 -7.46 0.01 -2.32
N ASP A 105 -7.91 -0.71 -1.31
CA ASP A 105 -8.37 -2.08 -1.45
C ASP A 105 -9.62 -2.13 -2.34
N GLU A 106 -10.61 -1.26 -2.12
CA GLU A 106 -11.79 -1.12 -2.98
C GLU A 106 -11.42 -0.77 -4.44
N LYS A 107 -10.47 0.15 -4.64
CA LYS A 107 -10.00 0.52 -5.98
C LYS A 107 -9.28 -0.64 -6.66
N TYR A 108 -8.49 -1.42 -5.92
CA TYR A 108 -7.81 -2.60 -6.43
C TYR A 108 -8.80 -3.69 -6.84
N ASP A 109 -9.81 -3.94 -6.01
CA ASP A 109 -10.86 -4.93 -6.29
C ASP A 109 -11.69 -4.55 -7.51
N ARG A 110 -12.01 -3.28 -7.70
CA ARG A 110 -12.66 -2.79 -8.93
C ARG A 110 -11.82 -3.02 -10.19
N ASN A 111 -10.54 -2.73 -10.13
CA ASN A 111 -9.63 -2.91 -11.26
C ASN A 111 -9.47 -4.39 -11.61
N ASN A 112 -9.34 -5.26 -10.60
CA ASN A 112 -9.28 -6.71 -10.78
C ASN A 112 -10.59 -7.26 -11.35
N PHE A 113 -11.72 -6.78 -10.87
CA PHE A 113 -13.03 -7.16 -11.41
C PHE A 113 -13.13 -6.85 -12.90
N ILE A 114 -12.81 -5.61 -13.32
CA ILE A 114 -12.82 -5.19 -14.72
C ILE A 114 -11.89 -6.08 -15.55
N LYS A 115 -10.66 -6.28 -15.07
CA LYS A 115 -9.69 -7.15 -15.73
C LYS A 115 -10.22 -8.57 -15.92
N ASN A 116 -10.82 -9.15 -14.90
CA ASN A 116 -11.36 -10.49 -14.93
C ASN A 116 -12.58 -10.61 -15.86
N VAL A 117 -13.43 -9.58 -15.92
CA VAL A 117 -14.55 -9.53 -16.89
C VAL A 117 -14.02 -9.48 -18.31
N VAL A 118 -13.00 -8.66 -18.60
CA VAL A 118 -12.39 -8.54 -19.93
C VAL A 118 -11.70 -9.84 -20.37
N LEU A 119 -11.13 -10.60 -19.42
CA LEU A 119 -10.47 -11.87 -19.67
C LEU A 119 -11.41 -13.09 -19.66
N ASP A 120 -12.73 -12.85 -19.56
CA ASP A 120 -13.75 -13.89 -19.48
C ASP A 120 -13.60 -14.87 -18.30
N ASN A 121 -12.99 -14.38 -17.22
CA ASN A 121 -12.77 -15.14 -15.98
C ASN A 121 -13.93 -15.01 -14.98
N VAL A 122 -14.99 -14.28 -15.31
CA VAL A 122 -16.19 -14.10 -14.47
C VAL A 122 -17.38 -14.66 -15.22
N LEU A 123 -18.15 -15.54 -14.56
CA LEU A 123 -19.36 -16.08 -15.16
C LEU A 123 -20.36 -14.94 -15.47
N PRO A 124 -21.01 -14.93 -16.65
CA PRO A 124 -21.94 -13.86 -17.05
C PRO A 124 -23.03 -13.58 -16.00
N GLY A 125 -23.51 -14.62 -15.29
CA GLY A 125 -24.49 -14.47 -14.22
C GLY A 125 -23.99 -13.74 -12.99
N ASP A 126 -22.69 -13.82 -12.69
CA ASP A 126 -22.06 -13.22 -11.53
C ASP A 126 -21.63 -11.76 -11.78
N VAL A 127 -21.54 -11.34 -13.04
CA VAL A 127 -21.08 -9.99 -13.39
C VAL A 127 -21.94 -8.91 -12.74
N HIS A 128 -23.28 -9.06 -12.80
CA HIS A 128 -24.20 -8.07 -12.24
C HIS A 128 -24.16 -8.03 -10.71
N VAL A 129 -23.99 -9.19 -10.05
CA VAL A 129 -23.92 -9.29 -8.60
C VAL A 129 -22.64 -8.62 -8.10
N LYS A 130 -21.49 -9.01 -8.65
CA LYS A 130 -20.17 -8.44 -8.28
C LYS A 130 -20.05 -6.96 -8.64
N ALA A 131 -20.61 -6.55 -9.78
CA ALA A 131 -20.64 -5.13 -10.14
C ALA A 131 -21.40 -4.30 -9.10
N ARG A 132 -22.51 -4.81 -8.57
CA ARG A 132 -23.29 -4.12 -7.54
C ARG A 132 -22.53 -4.04 -6.22
N GLU A 133 -21.90 -5.12 -5.78
CA GLU A 133 -21.06 -5.16 -4.57
C GLU A 133 -19.92 -4.14 -4.64
N LEU A 134 -19.29 -3.99 -5.80
CA LEU A 134 -18.22 -3.04 -6.03
C LEU A 134 -18.71 -1.62 -6.41
N HIS A 135 -20.00 -1.34 -6.26
CA HIS A 135 -20.62 -0.06 -6.62
C HIS A 135 -20.30 0.37 -8.06
N PHE A 136 -20.31 -0.59 -8.97
CA PHE A 136 -20.02 -0.40 -10.39
C PHE A 136 -21.33 -0.42 -11.17
N SER A 137 -21.65 0.65 -11.88
CA SER A 137 -22.89 0.72 -12.69
C SER A 137 -22.83 -0.28 -13.83
N ALA A 138 -23.62 -1.36 -13.74
CA ALA A 138 -23.68 -2.39 -14.78
C ALA A 138 -24.53 -1.99 -15.99
N ASP A 139 -25.43 -1.02 -15.81
CA ASP A 139 -26.43 -0.62 -16.83
C ASP A 139 -25.88 0.38 -17.87
N ILE A 140 -24.60 0.74 -17.78
CA ILE A 140 -23.97 1.68 -18.70
C ILE A 140 -23.15 0.89 -19.73
N SER A 141 -23.43 1.08 -21.02
CA SER A 141 -22.61 0.53 -22.10
C SER A 141 -21.19 1.06 -22.02
N ARG A 142 -20.21 0.17 -22.06
CA ARG A 142 -18.79 0.51 -22.00
C ARG A 142 -18.04 -0.07 -23.18
N VAL A 143 -17.03 0.67 -23.63
CA VAL A 143 -16.08 0.23 -24.65
C VAL A 143 -14.73 0.02 -23.98
N VAL A 144 -14.14 -1.13 -24.24
CA VAL A 144 -12.76 -1.44 -23.81
C VAL A 144 -11.84 -1.21 -25.01
N LEU A 145 -10.85 -0.34 -24.83
CA LEU A 145 -9.79 -0.12 -25.81
C LEU A 145 -8.51 -0.74 -25.30
N LEU A 146 -7.99 -1.71 -26.03
CA LEU A 146 -6.68 -2.32 -25.77
C LEU A 146 -5.66 -1.63 -26.68
N ILE A 147 -4.77 -0.82 -26.09
CA ILE A 147 -3.68 -0.17 -26.80
C ILE A 147 -2.42 -0.98 -26.52
N SER A 148 -1.99 -1.78 -27.51
CA SER A 148 -0.70 -2.44 -27.47
C SER A 148 0.36 -1.50 -28.08
N CYS A 149 1.21 -0.96 -27.21
CA CYS A 149 2.36 -0.17 -27.67
C CYS A 149 3.53 -1.13 -27.89
N LEU A 150 3.74 -1.55 -29.13
CA LEU A 150 4.99 -2.17 -29.55
C LEU A 150 6.04 -1.04 -29.59
N LEU A 151 6.81 -0.91 -28.53
CA LEU A 151 8.05 -0.16 -28.56
C LEU A 151 8.99 -0.91 -29.53
N TYR A 152 8.90 -0.55 -30.79
CA TYR A 152 9.90 -0.91 -31.77
C TYR A 152 11.16 -0.09 -31.43
N THR A 153 12.07 -0.65 -30.67
CA THR A 153 13.43 -0.15 -30.59
C THR A 153 14.08 -0.47 -31.93
N SER A 154 13.96 0.42 -32.89
CA SER A 154 14.79 0.39 -34.06
C SER A 154 16.23 0.45 -33.56
N PRO A 155 17.11 -0.48 -33.95
CA PRO A 155 18.52 -0.41 -33.57
C PRO A 155 19.04 0.94 -34.05
N SER A 156 19.68 1.66 -33.12
CA SER A 156 20.31 2.96 -33.43
C SER A 156 21.25 2.80 -34.61
N PRO A 157 21.25 3.74 -35.58
CA PRO A 157 22.22 3.72 -36.68
C PRO A 157 23.66 3.69 -36.23
N ARG A 158 23.94 3.91 -34.94
CA ARG A 158 25.29 3.83 -34.36
C ARG A 158 25.76 2.40 -34.07
N ASP A 159 24.89 1.43 -33.98
CA ASP A 159 25.25 0.05 -33.66
C ASP A 159 25.67 -0.75 -34.92
N GLY A 160 25.55 -0.16 -36.10
CA GLY A 160 25.94 -0.74 -37.38
C GLY A 160 27.36 -0.33 -37.90
N ALA A 161 28.08 0.53 -37.17
CA ALA A 161 29.38 1.04 -37.62
C ALA A 161 30.55 0.38 -36.87
N THR A 162 30.64 -0.93 -36.86
CA THR A 162 31.92 -1.63 -36.63
C THR A 162 32.60 -1.87 -37.95
N SER A 163 33.46 -0.91 -38.26
CA SER A 163 34.66 -0.98 -39.11
C SER A 163 35.00 -2.36 -39.70
N ARG A 164 34.74 -2.51 -40.97
CA ARG A 164 35.59 -3.34 -41.81
C ARG A 164 36.80 -2.45 -42.24
N MET A 165 37.93 -2.61 -41.59
CA MET A 165 39.20 -2.21 -42.18
C MET A 165 39.53 -3.21 -43.30
N PRO A 166 39.85 -2.76 -44.53
CA PRO A 166 40.41 -3.63 -45.53
C PRO A 166 41.88 -3.89 -45.17
N SER A 167 42.22 -5.15 -45.04
CA SER A 167 43.59 -5.62 -45.04
C SER A 167 44.12 -5.40 -46.46
N SER A 168 45.04 -4.47 -46.60
CA SER A 168 45.86 -4.35 -47.79
C SER A 168 47.21 -5.04 -47.57
N ALA A 169 47.57 -5.85 -48.54
CA ALA A 169 48.73 -6.65 -48.77
C ALA A 169 50.08 -6.01 -48.45
#